data_21c02165dd8109a51d334999994d548d
#
_entry.id   21c02165dd8109a51d334999994d548d
#
_cell.length_a   1.000
_cell.length_b   1.000
_cell.length_c   1.000
_cell.angle_alpha   90.00
_cell.angle_beta   90.00
_cell.angle_gamma   90.00
#
_symmetry.space_group_name_H-M   'P 1'
#
loop_
_entity.id
_entity.type
_entity.pdbx_description
1 polymer ?
#
loop_
_entity_poly.entity_id
_entity_poly.type
_entity_poly.pdbx_seq_one_letter_code
_entity_poly.pdbx_strand_id
1 'polypeptide(L)'
;MNVLYLTNKEVEDKDVIPSIIRKSGDRVFSFDSRFSLDDIKQNNINFIVCDRPKFLLSDEILNFLPRKAINIHPSFLPWNKGYYPNYWSIKTNTPHGTTIHFIDSGIDTGDIIAQVRINLFENDTLKTNYKRLRKLSVGLFSTIWSEVRLGKMMGIKQNKNEGSHYYKKDFEGILESLPFGWDTKISDL
;
A
#
# COMPACT_ATOMS: atom_id res chain seq x y z
N MET A 1 9.06 -18.53 -6.07
CA MET A 1 10.12 -17.58 -5.67
C MET A 1 10.08 -17.36 -4.15
N ASN A 2 11.06 -16.65 -3.59
CA ASN A 2 11.06 -16.22 -2.19
C ASN A 2 10.59 -14.76 -2.14
N VAL A 3 9.48 -14.52 -1.49
CA VAL A 3 8.81 -13.22 -1.39
C VAL A 3 8.90 -12.71 0.03
N LEU A 4 9.48 -11.53 0.22
CA LEU A 4 9.44 -10.82 1.50
C LEU A 4 8.14 -10.02 1.57
N TYR A 5 7.31 -10.31 2.56
CA TYR A 5 6.10 -9.56 2.86
C TYR A 5 6.31 -8.66 4.07
N LEU A 6 6.11 -7.36 3.88
CA LEU A 6 6.28 -6.33 4.89
C LEU A 6 4.94 -5.68 5.22
N THR A 7 4.54 -5.80 6.48
CA THR A 7 3.32 -5.18 6.98
C THR A 7 3.48 -4.73 8.44
N ASN A 8 2.54 -3.91 8.92
CA ASN A 8 2.40 -3.66 10.34
C ASN A 8 1.73 -4.86 11.02
N LYS A 9 2.34 -5.43 12.07
CA LYS A 9 1.84 -6.61 12.78
C LYS A 9 0.47 -6.41 13.48
N GLU A 10 0.09 -5.17 13.75
CA GLU A 10 -1.17 -4.83 14.42
C GLU A 10 -2.40 -4.91 13.51
N VAL A 11 -2.23 -5.36 12.28
CA VAL A 11 -3.29 -5.40 11.28
C VAL A 11 -4.04 -6.72 11.34
N GLU A 12 -5.36 -6.67 11.49
CA GLU A 12 -6.24 -7.84 11.63
C GLU A 12 -6.12 -8.83 10.45
N ASP A 13 -5.96 -8.32 9.22
CA ASP A 13 -5.94 -9.12 7.98
C ASP A 13 -4.53 -9.40 7.42
N LYS A 14 -3.50 -9.35 8.28
CA LYS A 14 -2.07 -9.47 7.88
C LYS A 14 -1.72 -10.77 7.14
N ASP A 15 -2.49 -11.84 7.31
CA ASP A 15 -2.21 -13.15 6.72
C ASP A 15 -2.90 -13.38 5.36
N VAL A 16 -3.76 -12.46 4.92
CA VAL A 16 -4.53 -12.62 3.67
C VAL A 16 -3.62 -12.53 2.44
N ILE A 17 -2.79 -11.48 2.34
CA ILE A 17 -1.82 -11.31 1.24
C ILE A 17 -0.80 -12.45 1.21
N PRO A 18 -0.14 -12.84 2.34
CA PRO A 18 0.70 -14.02 2.40
C PRO A 18 0.03 -15.31 1.91
N SER A 19 -1.25 -15.51 2.21
CA SER A 19 -1.99 -16.68 1.73
C SER A 19 -2.13 -16.70 0.20
N ILE A 20 -2.39 -15.54 -0.43
CA ILE A 20 -2.45 -15.42 -1.89
C ILE A 20 -1.10 -15.75 -2.52
N ILE A 21 -0.02 -15.21 -1.94
CA ILE A 21 1.35 -15.47 -2.41
C ILE A 21 1.68 -16.97 -2.32
N ARG A 22 1.40 -17.61 -1.18
CA ARG A 22 1.64 -19.06 -1.00
C ARG A 22 0.84 -19.93 -1.95
N LYS A 23 -0.42 -19.58 -2.26
CA LYS A 23 -1.26 -20.28 -3.24
C LYS A 23 -0.69 -20.27 -4.65
N SER A 24 0.17 -19.30 -4.98
CA SER A 24 0.91 -19.24 -6.25
C SER A 24 2.18 -20.09 -6.26
N GLY A 25 2.45 -20.89 -5.21
CA GLY A 25 3.64 -21.72 -5.06
C GLY A 25 4.88 -20.98 -4.57
N ASP A 26 4.71 -19.73 -4.08
CA ASP A 26 5.81 -18.93 -3.57
C ASP A 26 6.00 -19.11 -2.07
N ARG A 27 7.24 -18.94 -1.59
CA ARG A 27 7.58 -18.91 -0.16
C ARG A 27 7.47 -17.48 0.35
N VAL A 28 6.88 -17.30 1.52
CA VAL A 28 6.75 -15.99 2.16
C VAL A 28 7.67 -15.89 3.35
N PHE A 29 8.44 -14.81 3.37
CA PHE A 29 9.31 -14.39 4.46
C PHE A 29 8.76 -13.12 5.08
N SER A 30 9.04 -12.90 6.36
CA SER A 30 8.77 -11.63 7.06
C SER A 30 9.91 -11.32 8.01
N PHE A 31 10.24 -10.04 8.16
CA PHE A 31 11.18 -9.57 9.15
C PHE A 31 10.45 -8.72 10.21
N ASP A 32 10.78 -8.95 11.46
CA ASP A 32 10.16 -8.28 12.59
C ASP A 32 10.77 -6.92 12.90
N SER A 33 11.98 -6.68 12.41
CA SER A 33 12.77 -5.47 12.57
C SER A 33 13.31 -4.98 11.24
N ARG A 34 14.08 -3.89 11.25
CA ARG A 34 14.83 -3.45 10.08
C ARG A 34 15.79 -4.55 9.63
N PHE A 35 15.95 -4.69 8.35
CA PHE A 35 16.77 -5.67 7.69
C PHE A 35 17.73 -4.97 6.70
N SER A 36 18.80 -5.65 6.36
CA SER A 36 19.86 -5.21 5.48
C SER A 36 19.77 -5.87 4.09
N LEU A 37 20.60 -5.44 3.15
CA LEU A 37 20.77 -6.13 1.88
C LEU A 37 21.33 -7.56 2.07
N ASP A 38 22.14 -7.78 3.11
CA ASP A 38 22.67 -9.12 3.38
C ASP A 38 21.58 -10.09 3.83
N ASP A 39 20.59 -9.62 4.59
CA ASP A 39 19.42 -10.44 4.93
C ASP A 39 18.63 -10.83 3.67
N ILE A 40 18.47 -9.91 2.71
CA ILE A 40 17.85 -10.17 1.41
C ILE A 40 18.61 -11.25 0.65
N LYS A 41 19.94 -11.15 0.58
CA LYS A 41 20.79 -12.12 -0.12
C LYS A 41 20.80 -13.49 0.56
N GLN A 42 20.99 -13.55 1.89
CA GLN A 42 21.05 -14.80 2.66
C GLN A 42 19.76 -15.61 2.56
N ASN A 43 18.61 -14.94 2.52
CA ASN A 43 17.31 -15.58 2.36
C ASN A 43 16.90 -15.78 0.89
N ASN A 44 17.76 -15.43 -0.07
CA ASN A 44 17.48 -15.50 -1.50
C ASN A 44 16.14 -14.83 -1.88
N ILE A 45 15.84 -13.67 -1.28
CA ILE A 45 14.61 -12.93 -1.58
C ILE A 45 14.65 -12.45 -3.03
N ASN A 46 13.58 -12.73 -3.78
CA ASN A 46 13.48 -12.40 -5.20
C ASN A 46 12.43 -11.31 -5.47
N PHE A 47 11.54 -11.06 -4.52
CA PHE A 47 10.46 -10.08 -4.64
C PHE A 47 10.06 -9.52 -3.26
N ILE A 48 9.64 -8.27 -3.21
CA ILE A 48 9.16 -7.62 -1.98
C ILE A 48 7.73 -7.11 -2.21
N VAL A 49 6.84 -7.45 -1.29
CA VAL A 49 5.45 -6.94 -1.24
C VAL A 49 5.29 -6.15 0.04
N CYS A 50 5.06 -4.86 -0.09
CA CYS A 50 4.75 -3.95 1.00
C CYS A 50 3.24 -3.73 1.11
N ASP A 51 2.73 -3.80 2.32
CA ASP A 51 1.34 -3.57 2.66
C ASP A 51 1.29 -2.85 4.01
N ARG A 52 1.27 -1.53 3.98
CA ARG A 52 1.39 -0.70 5.21
C ARG A 52 2.68 -0.96 5.98
N PRO A 53 3.85 -0.90 5.33
CA PRO A 53 5.12 -1.18 5.98
C PRO A 53 5.44 -0.14 7.06
N LYS A 54 6.17 -0.57 8.11
CA LYS A 54 6.62 0.34 9.20
C LYS A 54 7.80 1.23 8.81
N PHE A 55 8.52 0.87 7.75
CA PHE A 55 9.73 1.56 7.27
C PHE A 55 9.87 1.49 5.76
N LEU A 56 10.61 2.42 5.20
CA LEU A 56 10.92 2.45 3.77
C LEU A 56 12.05 1.48 3.43
N LEU A 57 12.05 0.97 2.21
CA LEU A 57 13.16 0.21 1.65
C LEU A 57 14.34 1.16 1.35
N SER A 58 15.56 0.68 1.57
CA SER A 58 16.75 1.44 1.20
C SER A 58 16.99 1.40 -0.32
N ASP A 59 17.63 2.44 -0.85
CA ASP A 59 18.02 2.49 -2.27
C ASP A 59 18.92 1.31 -2.65
N GLU A 60 19.74 0.83 -1.73
CA GLU A 60 20.62 -0.34 -1.94
C GLU A 60 19.79 -1.59 -2.24
N ILE A 61 18.70 -1.83 -1.49
CA ILE A 61 17.78 -2.96 -1.72
C ILE A 61 17.02 -2.77 -3.04
N LEU A 62 16.52 -1.57 -3.31
CA LEU A 62 15.79 -1.27 -4.55
C LEU A 62 16.69 -1.44 -5.80
N ASN A 63 17.95 -1.05 -5.72
CA ASN A 63 18.93 -1.24 -6.79
C ASN A 63 19.30 -2.71 -7.00
N PHE A 64 19.33 -3.51 -5.92
CA PHE A 64 19.57 -4.95 -6.01
C PHE A 64 18.39 -5.72 -6.60
N LEU A 65 17.16 -5.27 -6.34
CA LEU A 65 15.92 -5.88 -6.81
C LEU A 65 15.11 -4.91 -7.72
N PRO A 66 15.66 -4.49 -8.87
CA PRO A 66 15.03 -3.51 -9.73
C PRO A 66 13.65 -3.99 -10.21
N ARG A 67 12.61 -3.18 -9.96
CA ARG A 67 11.21 -3.50 -10.29
C ARG A 67 10.69 -4.83 -9.68
N LYS A 68 11.26 -5.23 -8.53
CA LYS A 68 10.86 -6.41 -7.76
C LYS A 68 10.33 -6.05 -6.36
N ALA A 69 9.95 -4.80 -6.17
CA ALA A 69 9.29 -4.32 -4.95
C ALA A 69 8.02 -3.57 -5.33
N ILE A 70 6.90 -3.93 -4.71
CA ILE A 70 5.59 -3.28 -4.91
C ILE A 70 4.98 -2.87 -3.57
N ASN A 71 4.14 -1.84 -3.61
CA ASN A 71 3.34 -1.39 -2.48
C ASN A 71 1.85 -1.45 -2.79
N ILE A 72 1.07 -1.91 -1.81
CA ILE A 72 -0.40 -1.88 -1.83
C ILE A 72 -0.83 -0.62 -1.06
N HIS A 73 -1.23 0.41 -1.79
CA HIS A 73 -1.51 1.73 -1.23
C HIS A 73 -3.02 2.04 -1.27
N PRO A 74 -3.67 2.36 -0.13
CA PRO A 74 -5.11 2.60 -0.07
C PRO A 74 -5.47 4.04 -0.50
N SER A 75 -5.03 4.43 -1.70
CA SER A 75 -5.31 5.69 -2.35
C SER A 75 -5.32 5.53 -3.86
N PHE A 76 -5.98 6.43 -4.57
CA PHE A 76 -5.93 6.51 -6.03
C PHE A 76 -4.81 7.47 -6.45
N LEU A 77 -3.57 6.91 -6.60
CA LEU A 77 -2.40 7.68 -6.98
C LEU A 77 -2.62 8.40 -8.34
N PRO A 78 -2.05 9.61 -8.53
CA PRO A 78 -1.02 10.27 -7.72
C PRO A 78 -1.54 11.05 -6.50
N TRP A 79 -2.83 10.95 -6.16
CA TRP A 79 -3.45 11.64 -5.03
C TRP A 79 -3.18 10.94 -3.71
N ASN A 80 -3.00 11.75 -2.65
CA ASN A 80 -2.87 11.28 -1.25
C ASN A 80 -1.75 10.26 -1.03
N LYS A 81 -0.56 10.56 -1.53
CA LYS A 81 0.67 9.85 -1.18
C LYS A 81 0.96 9.98 0.31
N GLY A 82 1.60 8.98 0.91
CA GLY A 82 2.08 9.03 2.28
C GLY A 82 1.06 8.59 3.33
N TYR A 83 0.75 9.45 4.30
CA TYR A 83 0.14 9.06 5.56
C TYR A 83 -1.38 9.27 5.58
N TYR A 84 -2.16 8.27 6.05
CA TYR A 84 -3.64 8.27 6.15
C TYR A 84 -4.37 8.68 4.85
N PRO A 85 -4.07 8.08 3.71
CA PRO A 85 -4.61 8.49 2.41
C PRO A 85 -6.13 8.42 2.30
N ASN A 86 -6.78 7.47 2.99
CA ASN A 86 -8.25 7.37 2.97
C ASN A 86 -8.92 8.57 3.66
N TYR A 87 -8.35 9.10 4.75
CA TYR A 87 -8.85 10.31 5.38
C TYR A 87 -8.71 11.50 4.43
N TRP A 88 -7.53 11.70 3.87
CA TRP A 88 -7.25 12.85 3.02
C TRP A 88 -8.08 12.85 1.74
N SER A 89 -8.30 11.70 1.12
CA SER A 89 -9.13 11.62 -0.09
C SER A 89 -10.58 12.05 0.15
N ILE A 90 -11.12 11.79 1.34
CA ILE A 90 -12.46 12.25 1.74
C ILE A 90 -12.41 13.74 2.07
N LYS A 91 -11.50 14.14 2.96
CA LYS A 91 -11.39 15.53 3.45
C LYS A 91 -11.14 16.55 2.35
N THR A 92 -10.38 16.18 1.32
CA THR A 92 -10.00 17.07 0.21
C THR A 92 -10.80 16.81 -1.08
N ASN A 93 -11.78 15.91 -1.02
CA ASN A 93 -12.64 15.52 -2.15
C ASN A 93 -11.82 15.15 -3.41
N THR A 94 -10.75 14.38 -3.21
CA THR A 94 -9.88 13.90 -4.29
C THR A 94 -10.27 12.46 -4.71
N PRO A 95 -9.78 11.96 -5.86
CA PRO A 95 -10.05 10.60 -6.28
C PRO A 95 -9.78 9.57 -5.20
N HIS A 96 -10.77 8.70 -4.93
CA HIS A 96 -10.76 7.73 -3.87
C HIS A 96 -10.65 6.31 -4.42
N GLY A 97 -9.75 5.49 -3.88
CA GLY A 97 -9.52 4.15 -4.40
C GLY A 97 -8.29 3.47 -3.81
N THR A 98 -7.79 2.47 -4.52
CA THR A 98 -6.58 1.74 -4.16
C THR A 98 -5.65 1.60 -5.36
N THR A 99 -4.35 1.59 -5.10
CA THR A 99 -3.31 1.46 -6.10
C THR A 99 -2.31 0.38 -5.68
N ILE A 100 -1.87 -0.43 -6.65
CA ILE A 100 -0.65 -1.22 -6.54
C ILE A 100 0.37 -0.60 -7.48
N HIS A 101 1.54 -0.26 -6.94
CA HIS A 101 2.59 0.41 -7.69
C HIS A 101 3.96 -0.19 -7.37
N PHE A 102 4.92 -0.03 -8.26
CA PHE A 102 6.32 -0.31 -7.96
C PHE A 102 6.84 0.66 -6.92
N ILE A 103 7.78 0.21 -6.10
CA ILE A 103 8.47 1.07 -5.14
C ILE A 103 9.72 1.64 -5.82
N ASP A 104 9.90 2.95 -5.67
CA ASP A 104 11.11 3.70 -6.01
C ASP A 104 11.65 4.41 -4.76
N SER A 105 12.63 5.30 -4.90
CA SER A 105 13.22 6.05 -3.78
C SER A 105 12.29 7.09 -3.15
N GLY A 106 11.17 7.43 -3.80
CA GLY A 106 10.18 8.37 -3.28
C GLY A 106 9.07 7.69 -2.48
N ILE A 107 8.29 8.47 -1.76
CA ILE A 107 7.12 7.96 -1.03
C ILE A 107 5.94 7.88 -1.99
N ASP A 108 5.52 6.66 -2.32
CA ASP A 108 4.37 6.36 -3.19
C ASP A 108 4.45 7.02 -4.59
N THR A 109 5.68 7.17 -5.13
CA THR A 109 5.95 7.85 -6.42
C THR A 109 6.21 6.91 -7.59
N GLY A 110 6.41 5.63 -7.33
CA GLY A 110 6.73 4.63 -8.35
C GLY A 110 5.61 4.38 -9.36
N ASP A 111 5.96 3.70 -10.45
CA ASP A 111 5.05 3.43 -11.57
C ASP A 111 3.82 2.62 -11.12
N ILE A 112 2.64 3.07 -11.53
CA ILE A 112 1.36 2.43 -11.21
C ILE A 112 1.19 1.15 -12.02
N ILE A 113 0.96 0.03 -11.34
CA ILE A 113 0.71 -1.28 -11.95
C ILE A 113 -0.79 -1.48 -12.20
N ALA A 114 -1.61 -1.20 -11.19
CA ALA A 114 -3.06 -1.33 -11.26
C ALA A 114 -3.73 -0.40 -10.25
N GLN A 115 -4.92 0.07 -10.59
CA GLN A 115 -5.73 0.94 -9.73
C GLN A 115 -7.21 0.59 -9.85
N VAL A 116 -7.95 0.80 -8.77
CA VAL A 116 -9.42 0.73 -8.77
C VAL A 116 -9.98 1.90 -7.97
N ARG A 117 -10.94 2.62 -8.56
CA ARG A 117 -11.75 3.63 -7.85
C ARG A 117 -12.86 2.97 -7.05
N ILE A 118 -13.27 3.63 -5.97
CA ILE A 118 -14.42 3.23 -5.16
C ILE A 118 -15.25 4.47 -4.83
N ASN A 119 -16.56 4.30 -4.81
CA ASN A 119 -17.46 5.37 -4.39
C ASN A 119 -17.52 5.45 -2.85
N LEU A 120 -17.69 6.66 -2.36
CA LEU A 120 -18.07 6.93 -0.98
C LEU A 120 -19.57 6.70 -0.83
N PHE A 121 -19.99 6.14 0.29
CA PHE A 121 -21.42 6.01 0.63
C PHE A 121 -21.75 6.93 1.79
N GLU A 122 -22.89 7.58 1.74
CA GLU A 122 -23.34 8.55 2.73
C GLU A 122 -23.30 8.03 4.19
N ASN A 123 -23.57 6.75 4.37
CA ASN A 123 -23.54 6.10 5.68
C ASN A 123 -22.18 5.54 6.10
N ASP A 124 -21.13 5.76 5.30
CA ASP A 124 -19.80 5.31 5.68
C ASP A 124 -19.25 6.10 6.87
N THR A 125 -18.53 5.41 7.74
CA THR A 125 -17.55 6.01 8.63
C THR A 125 -16.16 5.87 8.03
N LEU A 126 -15.15 6.57 8.56
CA LEU A 126 -13.76 6.39 8.17
C LEU A 126 -13.36 4.90 8.22
N LYS A 127 -13.81 4.19 9.26
CA LYS A 127 -13.52 2.78 9.50
C LYS A 127 -14.20 1.86 8.49
N THR A 128 -15.50 2.04 8.22
CA THR A 128 -16.24 1.19 7.27
C THR A 128 -15.74 1.40 5.86
N ASN A 129 -15.47 2.63 5.48
CA ASN A 129 -14.85 2.99 4.22
C ASN A 129 -13.47 2.32 4.06
N TYR A 130 -12.59 2.44 5.08
CA TYR A 130 -11.28 1.81 5.06
C TYR A 130 -11.34 0.28 4.93
N LYS A 131 -12.27 -0.38 5.64
CA LYS A 131 -12.48 -1.83 5.50
C LYS A 131 -12.88 -2.21 4.07
N ARG A 132 -13.69 -1.40 3.41
CA ARG A 132 -14.09 -1.60 2.01
C ARG A 132 -12.91 -1.41 1.04
N LEU A 133 -12.13 -0.33 1.23
CA LEU A 133 -10.87 -0.11 0.50
C LEU A 133 -9.93 -1.31 0.66
N ARG A 134 -9.82 -1.82 1.86
CA ARG A 134 -8.95 -2.96 2.17
C ARG A 134 -9.35 -4.22 1.41
N LYS A 135 -10.63 -4.56 1.40
CA LYS A 135 -11.14 -5.68 0.60
C LYS A 135 -10.83 -5.52 -0.88
N LEU A 136 -10.99 -4.31 -1.40
CA LEU A 136 -10.70 -4.00 -2.80
C LEU A 136 -9.21 -4.13 -3.10
N SER A 137 -8.33 -3.64 -2.21
CA SER A 137 -6.88 -3.77 -2.32
C SER A 137 -6.43 -5.24 -2.39
N VAL A 138 -6.98 -6.09 -1.52
CA VAL A 138 -6.71 -7.53 -1.51
C VAL A 138 -7.21 -8.20 -2.79
N GLY A 139 -8.42 -7.85 -3.25
CA GLY A 139 -8.98 -8.35 -4.50
C GLY A 139 -8.12 -7.97 -5.71
N LEU A 140 -7.72 -6.71 -5.80
CA LEU A 140 -6.84 -6.21 -6.86
C LEU A 140 -5.49 -6.95 -6.85
N PHE A 141 -4.87 -7.10 -5.69
CA PHE A 141 -3.63 -7.86 -5.55
C PHE A 141 -3.80 -9.31 -6.02
N SER A 142 -4.87 -9.99 -5.58
CA SER A 142 -5.15 -11.37 -5.98
C SER A 142 -5.30 -11.54 -7.49
N THR A 143 -5.90 -10.55 -8.15
CA THR A 143 -6.12 -10.58 -9.61
C THR A 143 -4.82 -10.43 -10.40
N ILE A 144 -3.89 -9.57 -9.94
CA ILE A 144 -2.71 -9.24 -10.72
C ILE A 144 -1.43 -9.97 -10.29
N TRP A 145 -1.42 -10.62 -9.12
CA TRP A 145 -0.19 -11.18 -8.54
C TRP A 145 0.53 -12.14 -9.48
N SER A 146 -0.19 -13.01 -10.18
CA SER A 146 0.42 -13.97 -11.12
C SER A 146 1.21 -13.28 -12.23
N GLU A 147 0.72 -12.17 -12.77
CA GLU A 147 1.38 -11.45 -13.86
C GLU A 147 2.50 -10.54 -13.33
N VAL A 148 2.31 -9.92 -12.17
CA VAL A 148 3.32 -9.07 -11.51
C VAL A 148 4.55 -9.89 -11.12
N ARG A 149 4.34 -11.03 -10.46
CA ARG A 149 5.45 -11.90 -10.02
C ARG A 149 6.30 -12.44 -11.18
N LEU A 150 5.69 -12.61 -12.35
CA LEU A 150 6.36 -13.05 -13.57
C LEU A 150 7.00 -11.90 -14.37
N GLY A 151 6.88 -10.65 -13.91
CA GLY A 151 7.44 -9.48 -14.59
C GLY A 151 6.70 -9.08 -15.87
N LYS A 152 5.46 -9.52 -16.07
CA LYS A 152 4.66 -9.23 -17.27
C LYS A 152 3.93 -7.89 -17.23
N MET A 153 3.90 -7.22 -16.06
CA MET A 153 3.27 -5.91 -15.90
C MET A 153 4.32 -4.81 -15.83
N MET A 154 4.25 -3.83 -16.74
CA MET A 154 5.25 -2.78 -16.89
C MET A 154 5.03 -1.57 -15.96
N GLY A 155 3.80 -1.29 -15.60
CA GLY A 155 3.43 -0.07 -14.87
C GLY A 155 3.47 1.19 -15.74
N ILE A 156 2.74 2.22 -15.29
CA ILE A 156 2.60 3.52 -15.96
C ILE A 156 3.14 4.59 -15.01
N LYS A 157 3.97 5.49 -15.52
CA LYS A 157 4.51 6.61 -14.74
C LYS A 157 3.39 7.49 -14.20
N GLN A 158 3.53 7.90 -12.96
CA GLN A 158 2.63 8.89 -12.37
C GLN A 158 2.85 10.27 -13.01
N ASN A 159 1.75 11.03 -13.20
CA ASN A 159 1.86 12.43 -13.61
C ASN A 159 2.42 13.26 -12.44
N LYS A 160 3.62 13.83 -12.62
CA LYS A 160 4.29 14.62 -11.59
C LYS A 160 3.63 15.98 -11.32
N ASN A 161 2.81 16.46 -12.26
CA ASN A 161 2.09 17.72 -12.16
C ASN A 161 0.75 17.59 -11.42
N GLU A 162 0.36 16.39 -11.04
CA GLU A 162 -0.89 16.10 -10.35
C GLU A 162 -0.62 15.38 -9.01
N GLY A 163 -1.64 15.36 -8.15
CA GLY A 163 -1.61 14.60 -6.92
C GLY A 163 -1.35 15.45 -5.68
N SER A 164 -1.30 14.77 -4.56
CA SER A 164 -1.06 15.36 -3.24
C SER A 164 -0.21 14.41 -2.39
N HIS A 165 0.41 14.97 -1.34
CA HIS A 165 1.27 14.23 -0.44
C HIS A 165 1.02 14.71 0.99
N TYR A 166 0.88 13.77 1.93
CA TYR A 166 0.67 14.05 3.33
C TYR A 166 1.65 13.27 4.20
N TYR A 167 2.25 13.95 5.15
CA TYR A 167 3.20 13.40 6.11
C TYR A 167 2.51 13.04 7.42
N LYS A 168 3.18 12.29 8.28
CA LYS A 168 2.66 11.93 9.59
C LYS A 168 2.28 13.17 10.42
N LYS A 169 3.10 14.22 10.38
CA LYS A 169 2.86 15.48 11.08
C LYS A 169 1.56 16.18 10.68
N ASP A 170 1.12 16.01 9.43
CA ASP A 170 -0.11 16.62 8.90
C ASP A 170 -1.37 15.98 9.48
N PHE A 171 -1.24 14.79 10.10
CA PHE A 171 -2.34 14.05 10.71
C PHE A 171 -2.29 14.08 12.25
N GLU A 172 -1.25 14.66 12.85
CA GLU A 172 -1.11 14.74 14.32
C GLU A 172 -2.28 15.53 14.92
N GLY A 173 -2.92 14.97 15.96
CA GLY A 173 -4.08 15.55 16.63
C GLY A 173 -5.41 15.47 15.85
N ILE A 174 -5.41 15.06 14.59
CA ILE A 174 -6.65 14.99 13.80
C ILE A 174 -7.58 13.91 14.34
N LEU A 175 -7.07 12.70 14.61
CA LEU A 175 -7.91 11.59 15.06
C LEU A 175 -8.56 11.89 16.41
N GLU A 176 -7.83 12.53 17.31
CA GLU A 176 -8.30 12.96 18.64
C GLU A 176 -9.33 14.09 18.54
N SER A 177 -9.27 14.91 17.49
CA SER A 177 -10.23 15.99 17.23
C SER A 177 -11.55 15.51 16.60
N LEU A 178 -11.58 14.30 16.06
CA LEU A 178 -12.79 13.74 15.47
C LEU A 178 -13.77 13.27 16.55
N PRO A 179 -15.07 13.60 16.44
CA PRO A 179 -16.07 13.38 17.49
C PRO A 179 -16.22 11.90 17.89
N PHE A 180 -15.95 10.97 16.96
CA PHE A 180 -16.05 9.53 17.17
C PHE A 180 -14.80 8.79 16.66
N GLY A 181 -13.64 9.47 16.54
CA GLY A 181 -12.41 8.90 16.01
C GLY A 181 -12.63 8.23 14.65
N TRP A 182 -12.23 6.97 14.50
CA TRP A 182 -12.43 6.20 13.25
C TRP A 182 -13.88 5.88 12.94
N ASP A 183 -14.80 5.95 13.90
CA ASP A 183 -16.23 5.75 13.69
C ASP A 183 -16.95 7.06 13.33
N THR A 184 -16.21 8.17 13.13
CA THR A 184 -16.76 9.43 12.60
C THR A 184 -17.31 9.20 11.18
N LYS A 185 -18.53 9.66 10.94
CA LYS A 185 -19.13 9.61 9.60
C LYS A 185 -18.37 10.49 8.63
N ILE A 186 -18.27 10.04 7.39
CA ILE A 186 -17.59 10.82 6.35
C ILE A 186 -18.33 12.11 5.99
N SER A 187 -19.65 12.17 6.24
CA SER A 187 -20.45 13.39 6.12
C SER A 187 -20.08 14.48 7.13
N ASP A 188 -19.42 14.12 8.22
CA ASP A 188 -19.08 15.01 9.33
C ASP A 188 -17.62 15.53 9.23
N LEU A 189 -16.91 15.19 8.12
CA LEU A 189 -15.55 15.63 7.82
C LEU A 189 -15.54 16.90 6.98
#